data_d983d64e5dae8f2166d837ab98c1c156
#
_entry.id   d983d64e5dae8f2166d837ab98c1c156
#
_cell.length_a   1.000
_cell.length_b   1.000
_cell.length_c   1.000
_cell.angle_alpha   90.00
_cell.angle_beta   90.00
_cell.angle_gamma   90.00
#
_symmetry.space_group_name_H-M   'P 1'
#
loop_
_entity.id
_entity.type
_entity.pdbx_description
1 polymer ?
#
loop_
_entity_poly.entity_id
_entity_poly.type
_entity_poly.pdbx_seq_one_letter_code
_entity_poly.pdbx_strand_id
1 'polypeptide(L)'
;MYNIEHEVVPEFGKLKVSLKCQRPDVEIRYTLNGREPQANSTLYRRPWVVKESQTIKCATFKDGKQVGKTLVLPLVMNEVTGKNLLRSNPVERRMVNGLRGSLKCTDSEWASWTDNDSIAITLDMGGRKKLKSLSFGCLNDFGMGVHKPKSVEILLSDNDLSYWKVAEKKYTMDEIFGEVRQVEDLSFEIDDASRYVRIILRGAGKCPATHVRPGQDAKVYVDEIMVEVEKVEPRK
;
A
#
# COMPACT_ATOMS: atom_id res chain seq x y z
N MET A 1 10.21 9.28 23.73
CA MET A 1 8.82 9.22 23.21
C MET A 1 8.38 7.76 23.31
N TYR A 2 7.11 7.47 23.63
CA TYR A 2 6.59 6.10 23.83
C TYR A 2 5.90 5.55 22.58
N ASN A 3 6.33 6.00 21.39
CA ASN A 3 5.73 5.57 20.12
C ASN A 3 6.13 4.14 19.80
N ILE A 4 5.18 3.41 19.24
CA ILE A 4 5.39 2.08 18.67
C ILE A 4 5.72 2.27 17.20
N GLU A 5 6.87 1.75 16.78
CA GLU A 5 7.24 1.53 15.39
C GLU A 5 6.66 0.18 14.96
N HIS A 6 6.18 0.09 13.74
CA HIS A 6 5.67 -1.16 13.20
C HIS A 6 6.31 -1.46 11.84
N GLU A 7 6.32 -2.73 11.51
CA GLU A 7 6.68 -3.23 10.19
C GLU A 7 5.73 -4.36 9.83
N VAL A 8 5.14 -4.28 8.64
CA VAL A 8 4.27 -5.32 8.08
C VAL A 8 4.90 -5.81 6.79
N VAL A 9 5.40 -7.04 6.82
CA VAL A 9 6.15 -7.64 5.71
C VAL A 9 5.31 -8.71 5.04
N PRO A 10 5.10 -8.63 3.70
CA PRO A 10 4.51 -9.70 2.91
C PRO A 10 5.38 -10.97 2.94
N GLU A 11 4.78 -12.11 3.24
CA GLU A 11 5.48 -13.40 3.31
C GLU A 11 4.56 -14.54 2.84
N PHE A 12 4.74 -15.00 1.61
CA PHE A 12 4.03 -16.16 1.03
C PHE A 12 2.49 -16.11 1.18
N GLY A 13 1.87 -15.00 0.81
CA GLY A 13 0.41 -14.80 0.90
C GLY A 13 -0.11 -14.54 2.31
N LYS A 14 0.76 -14.17 3.23
CA LYS A 14 0.48 -13.81 4.61
C LYS A 14 1.20 -12.51 4.93
N LEU A 15 0.89 -11.92 6.08
CA LEU A 15 1.57 -10.73 6.58
C LEU A 15 2.25 -11.05 7.90
N LYS A 16 3.53 -10.71 8.02
CA LYS A 16 4.27 -10.79 9.28
C LYS A 16 4.32 -9.41 9.91
N VAL A 17 3.76 -9.29 11.11
CA VAL A 17 3.70 -8.03 11.86
C VAL A 17 4.76 -8.02 12.94
N SER A 18 5.58 -6.96 12.96
CA SER A 18 6.59 -6.69 13.97
C SER A 18 6.30 -5.36 14.64
N LEU A 19 6.49 -5.28 15.94
CA LEU A 19 6.32 -4.06 16.73
C LEU A 19 7.62 -3.77 17.51
N LYS A 20 7.95 -2.50 17.65
CA LYS A 20 9.11 -2.06 18.41
C LYS A 20 8.82 -0.75 19.14
N CYS A 21 9.32 -0.61 20.35
CA CYS A 21 9.41 0.66 21.05
C CYS A 21 10.87 0.88 21.46
N GLN A 22 11.37 2.11 21.29
CA GLN A 22 12.75 2.46 21.66
C GLN A 22 12.96 2.50 23.17
N ARG A 23 11.88 2.56 23.95
CA ARG A 23 11.91 2.57 25.40
C ARG A 23 11.93 1.14 25.95
N PRO A 24 13.01 0.68 26.62
CA PRO A 24 13.10 -0.67 27.14
C PRO A 24 12.27 -0.90 28.43
N ASP A 25 11.83 0.18 29.09
CA ASP A 25 11.09 0.19 30.32
C ASP A 25 9.57 0.13 30.17
N VAL A 26 9.08 -0.23 28.98
CA VAL A 26 7.65 -0.36 28.67
C VAL A 26 7.30 -1.71 28.09
N GLU A 27 6.08 -2.13 28.29
CA GLU A 27 5.46 -3.28 27.65
C GLU A 27 4.61 -2.81 26.46
N ILE A 28 4.68 -3.52 25.31
CA ILE A 28 3.73 -3.34 24.23
C ILE A 28 2.60 -4.34 24.41
N ARG A 29 1.37 -3.86 24.52
CA ARG A 29 0.16 -4.67 24.59
C ARG A 29 -0.69 -4.45 23.36
N TYR A 30 -1.39 -5.51 22.88
CA TYR A 30 -2.17 -5.41 21.66
C TYR A 30 -3.48 -6.19 21.71
N THR A 31 -4.37 -5.83 20.80
CA THR A 31 -5.63 -6.51 20.48
C THR A 31 -5.73 -6.75 18.97
N LEU A 32 -6.50 -7.76 18.55
CA LEU A 32 -6.69 -8.11 17.14
C LEU A 32 -8.10 -7.79 16.62
N ASN A 33 -8.96 -7.26 17.46
CA ASN A 33 -10.39 -7.03 17.19
C ASN A 33 -10.78 -5.54 17.19
N GLY A 34 -9.79 -4.65 17.10
CA GLY A 34 -10.00 -3.20 17.09
C GLY A 34 -10.40 -2.58 18.43
N ARG A 35 -10.46 -3.35 19.53
CA ARG A 35 -10.69 -2.79 20.87
C ARG A 35 -9.44 -2.12 21.39
N GLU A 36 -9.60 -1.09 22.25
CA GLU A 36 -8.46 -0.43 22.88
C GLU A 36 -7.67 -1.42 23.79
N PRO A 37 -6.33 -1.48 23.65
CA PRO A 37 -5.50 -2.29 24.53
C PRO A 37 -5.63 -1.84 26.00
N GLN A 38 -5.64 -2.82 26.89
CA GLN A 38 -5.68 -2.63 28.35
C GLN A 38 -4.43 -3.26 28.97
N ALA A 39 -4.16 -2.97 30.24
CA ALA A 39 -3.03 -3.54 30.96
C ALA A 39 -3.01 -5.08 30.99
N ASN A 40 -4.16 -5.72 30.84
CA ASN A 40 -4.32 -7.17 30.77
C ASN A 40 -4.45 -7.72 29.33
N SER A 41 -4.34 -6.88 28.30
CA SER A 41 -4.33 -7.32 26.91
C SER A 41 -3.08 -8.14 26.59
N THR A 42 -3.06 -8.82 25.45
CA THR A 42 -1.95 -9.68 25.04
C THR A 42 -0.64 -8.92 25.00
N LEU A 43 0.38 -9.44 25.69
CA LEU A 43 1.73 -8.88 25.70
C LEU A 43 2.45 -9.25 24.41
N TYR A 44 2.99 -8.27 23.70
CA TYR A 44 3.84 -8.51 22.55
C TYR A 44 5.21 -9.04 22.98
N ARG A 45 5.60 -10.19 22.45
CA ARG A 45 6.89 -10.83 22.73
C ARG A 45 7.72 -11.09 21.48
N ARG A 46 7.06 -11.33 20.35
CA ARG A 46 7.69 -11.68 19.07
C ARG A 46 6.75 -11.37 17.90
N PRO A 47 7.29 -11.21 16.67
CA PRO A 47 6.48 -11.08 15.45
C PRO A 47 5.50 -12.24 15.30
N TRP A 48 4.32 -11.95 14.72
CA TRP A 48 3.30 -12.96 14.44
C TRP A 48 2.77 -12.81 13.00
N VAL A 49 2.08 -13.84 12.53
CA VAL A 49 1.54 -13.92 11.18
C VAL A 49 0.05 -13.63 11.19
N VAL A 50 -0.37 -12.75 10.26
CA VAL A 50 -1.77 -12.40 9.97
C VAL A 50 -2.18 -13.07 8.66
N LYS A 51 -3.40 -13.66 8.61
CA LYS A 51 -3.93 -14.41 7.46
C LYS A 51 -5.28 -13.89 6.98
N GLU A 52 -5.90 -12.99 7.72
CA GLU A 52 -7.23 -12.43 7.43
C GLU A 52 -7.29 -10.95 7.81
N SER A 53 -8.23 -10.23 7.24
CA SER A 53 -8.44 -8.82 7.54
C SER A 53 -8.78 -8.62 9.01
N GLN A 54 -8.10 -7.69 9.67
CA GLN A 54 -8.33 -7.37 11.07
C GLN A 54 -7.77 -5.99 11.43
N THR A 55 -8.34 -5.39 12.45
CA THR A 55 -7.81 -4.14 13.01
C THR A 55 -6.99 -4.47 14.25
N ILE A 56 -5.68 -4.28 14.16
CA ILE A 56 -4.76 -4.41 15.29
C ILE A 56 -4.64 -3.06 15.98
N LYS A 57 -4.80 -3.05 17.30
CA LYS A 57 -4.47 -1.86 18.11
C LYS A 57 -3.38 -2.22 19.10
N CYS A 58 -2.39 -1.35 19.21
CA CYS A 58 -1.22 -1.55 20.08
C CYS A 58 -0.99 -0.30 20.93
N ALA A 59 -0.63 -0.49 22.20
CA ALA A 59 -0.26 0.62 23.09
C ALA A 59 0.90 0.22 24.00
N THR A 60 1.67 1.20 24.45
CA THR A 60 2.74 1.01 25.43
C THR A 60 2.22 1.21 26.85
N PHE A 61 2.62 0.33 27.75
CA PHE A 61 2.24 0.35 29.16
C PHE A 61 3.49 0.35 30.06
N LYS A 62 3.40 1.08 31.17
CA LYS A 62 4.37 1.08 32.26
C LYS A 62 3.61 1.02 33.57
N ASP A 63 3.99 0.11 34.45
CA ASP A 63 3.36 -0.10 35.77
C ASP A 63 1.82 -0.21 35.67
N GLY A 64 1.34 -0.94 34.66
CA GLY A 64 -0.09 -1.15 34.39
C GLY A 64 -0.85 0.06 33.82
N LYS A 65 -0.19 1.18 33.53
CA LYS A 65 -0.80 2.38 32.95
C LYS A 65 -0.32 2.59 31.53
N GLN A 66 -1.23 2.97 30.63
CA GLN A 66 -0.88 3.36 29.27
C GLN A 66 -0.08 4.68 29.29
N VAL A 67 1.07 4.69 28.59
CA VAL A 67 1.99 5.84 28.56
C VAL A 67 2.21 6.40 27.15
N GLY A 68 1.79 5.71 26.11
CA GLY A 68 1.88 6.14 24.71
C GLY A 68 0.52 6.23 24.03
N LYS A 69 0.52 6.81 22.82
CA LYS A 69 -0.67 6.79 21.95
C LYS A 69 -0.92 5.38 21.40
N THR A 70 -2.17 5.03 21.22
CA THR A 70 -2.53 3.79 20.53
C THR A 70 -2.13 3.89 19.06
N LEU A 71 -1.37 2.91 18.60
CA LEU A 71 -1.13 2.63 17.18
C LEU A 71 -2.30 1.78 16.66
N VAL A 72 -2.86 2.17 15.52
CA VAL A 72 -3.95 1.44 14.85
C VAL A 72 -3.45 0.96 13.50
N LEU A 73 -3.54 -0.35 13.25
CA LEU A 73 -3.18 -0.99 11.99
C LEU A 73 -4.42 -1.69 11.42
N PRO A 74 -5.17 -1.03 10.53
CA PRO A 74 -6.36 -1.63 9.88
C PRO A 74 -5.90 -2.47 8.68
N LEU A 75 -5.46 -3.70 8.93
CA LEU A 75 -5.03 -4.62 7.89
C LEU A 75 -6.22 -5.11 7.05
N VAL A 76 -6.14 -4.90 5.74
CA VAL A 76 -7.11 -5.38 4.75
C VAL A 76 -6.44 -6.40 3.84
N MET A 77 -6.89 -7.64 3.91
CA MET A 77 -6.41 -8.71 3.03
C MET A 77 -7.26 -8.74 1.75
N ASN A 78 -6.60 -8.70 0.61
CA ASN A 78 -7.21 -8.87 -0.71
C ASN A 78 -6.46 -9.96 -1.50
N GLU A 79 -6.82 -10.19 -2.77
CA GLU A 79 -6.25 -11.28 -3.56
C GLU A 79 -4.71 -11.20 -3.72
N VAL A 80 -4.12 -10.01 -3.64
CA VAL A 80 -2.66 -9.82 -3.83
C VAL A 80 -1.91 -9.49 -2.55
N THR A 81 -2.59 -9.28 -1.44
CA THR A 81 -1.94 -9.00 -0.17
C THR A 81 -1.04 -10.17 0.24
N GLY A 82 0.19 -9.87 0.58
CA GLY A 82 1.20 -10.87 0.93
C GLY A 82 1.81 -11.61 -0.25
N LYS A 83 1.38 -11.34 -1.49
CA LYS A 83 1.95 -11.96 -2.70
C LYS A 83 3.29 -11.33 -3.11
N ASN A 84 3.89 -11.91 -4.11
CA ASN A 84 5.22 -11.54 -4.57
C ASN A 84 5.14 -10.44 -5.64
N LEU A 85 5.78 -9.31 -5.36
CA LEU A 85 6.11 -8.31 -6.37
C LEU A 85 7.45 -8.68 -6.98
N LEU A 86 7.44 -8.97 -8.28
CA LEU A 86 8.64 -9.37 -9.00
C LEU A 86 9.59 -8.19 -9.19
N ARG A 87 10.88 -8.42 -9.00
CA ARG A 87 11.94 -7.41 -9.18
C ARG A 87 11.75 -6.15 -8.34
N SER A 88 11.04 -6.28 -7.21
CA SER A 88 10.72 -5.17 -6.32
C SER A 88 11.79 -4.90 -5.27
N ASN A 89 11.90 -3.65 -4.86
CA ASN A 89 12.67 -3.24 -3.69
C ASN A 89 11.82 -3.34 -2.40
N PRO A 90 12.41 -3.19 -1.19
CA PRO A 90 11.66 -3.26 0.06
C PRO A 90 10.54 -2.21 0.20
N VAL A 91 10.70 -1.01 -0.40
CA VAL A 91 9.68 0.05 -0.35
C VAL A 91 8.46 -0.35 -1.17
N GLU A 92 8.67 -0.87 -2.38
CA GLU A 92 7.59 -1.33 -3.26
C GLU A 92 6.78 -2.48 -2.66
N ARG A 93 7.40 -3.37 -1.87
CA ARG A 93 6.70 -4.47 -1.19
C ARG A 93 5.62 -4.01 -0.22
N ARG A 94 5.63 -2.75 0.21
CA ARG A 94 4.55 -2.17 1.01
C ARG A 94 3.23 -2.12 0.25
N MET A 95 3.26 -2.08 -1.08
CA MET A 95 2.06 -2.06 -1.91
C MET A 95 1.23 -3.36 -1.87
N VAL A 96 1.66 -4.36 -1.13
CA VAL A 96 0.94 -5.64 -0.91
C VAL A 96 0.99 -6.06 0.57
N ASN A 97 1.10 -5.10 1.49
CA ASN A 97 1.21 -5.37 2.93
C ASN A 97 -0.12 -5.20 3.69
N GLY A 98 -1.21 -4.91 2.99
CA GLY A 98 -2.54 -4.76 3.58
C GLY A 98 -2.80 -3.44 4.29
N LEU A 99 -1.88 -2.48 4.23
CA LEU A 99 -2.01 -1.16 4.86
C LEU A 99 -2.15 -0.06 3.81
N ARG A 100 -3.02 0.91 4.10
CA ARG A 100 -3.21 2.10 3.28
C ARG A 100 -2.38 3.26 3.82
N GLY A 101 -1.87 4.07 2.90
CA GLY A 101 -1.21 5.32 3.22
C GLY A 101 -2.20 6.39 3.71
N SER A 102 -1.72 7.30 4.55
CA SER A 102 -2.50 8.42 5.05
C SER A 102 -2.24 9.71 4.27
N LEU A 103 -2.96 10.80 4.62
CA LEU A 103 -2.70 12.15 4.05
C LEU A 103 -1.31 12.73 4.37
N LYS A 104 -0.44 11.98 5.04
CA LYS A 104 0.92 12.42 5.36
C LYS A 104 1.90 11.78 4.39
N CYS A 105 2.61 12.57 3.61
CA CYS A 105 3.67 12.10 2.71
C CYS A 105 4.86 11.45 3.44
N THR A 106 4.95 11.61 4.78
CA THR A 106 5.95 10.94 5.63
C THR A 106 5.46 9.61 6.20
N ASP A 107 4.25 9.19 5.85
CA ASP A 107 3.73 7.89 6.24
C ASP A 107 4.56 6.79 5.57
N SER A 108 4.95 5.79 6.35
CA SER A 108 5.79 4.68 5.90
C SER A 108 5.10 3.74 4.92
N GLU A 109 3.78 3.83 4.77
CA GLU A 109 3.02 2.95 3.88
C GLU A 109 3.04 3.39 2.42
N TRP A 110 3.54 4.59 2.13
CA TRP A 110 3.71 5.05 0.76
C TRP A 110 4.95 4.43 0.08
N ALA A 111 4.75 3.80 -1.06
CA ALA A 111 5.80 3.60 -2.04
C ALA A 111 5.92 4.87 -2.89
N SER A 112 7.12 5.44 -3.03
CA SER A 112 7.31 6.77 -3.63
C SER A 112 8.48 6.81 -4.61
N TRP A 113 8.28 7.60 -5.67
CA TRP A 113 9.28 7.86 -6.70
C TRP A 113 9.36 9.36 -6.99
N THR A 114 10.56 9.82 -7.28
CA THR A 114 10.84 11.22 -7.64
C THR A 114 11.25 11.39 -9.09
N ASP A 115 11.53 10.28 -9.80
CA ASP A 115 11.92 10.29 -11.20
C ASP A 115 10.70 10.29 -12.10
N ASN A 116 10.86 10.97 -13.24
CA ASN A 116 9.84 11.06 -14.28
C ASN A 116 9.79 9.85 -15.20
N ASP A 117 10.58 8.84 -14.90
CA ASP A 117 10.66 7.62 -15.68
C ASP A 117 9.48 6.69 -15.44
N SER A 118 9.39 5.71 -16.30
CA SER A 118 8.37 4.68 -16.23
C SER A 118 8.65 3.74 -15.07
N ILE A 119 7.74 3.68 -14.10
CA ILE A 119 7.77 2.76 -12.97
C ILE A 119 6.97 1.53 -13.37
N ALA A 120 7.59 0.35 -13.34
CA ALA A 120 6.94 -0.91 -13.66
C ALA A 120 6.85 -1.81 -12.43
N ILE A 121 5.64 -2.08 -11.98
CA ILE A 121 5.33 -2.95 -10.84
C ILE A 121 4.71 -4.23 -11.39
N THR A 122 5.29 -5.40 -11.10
CA THR A 122 4.78 -6.68 -11.59
C THR A 122 4.38 -7.59 -10.44
N LEU A 123 3.11 -8.00 -10.45
CA LEU A 123 2.50 -8.95 -9.52
C LEU A 123 2.54 -10.36 -10.12
N ASP A 124 2.94 -11.38 -9.33
CA ASP A 124 2.67 -12.79 -9.61
C ASP A 124 1.44 -13.23 -8.81
N MET A 125 0.33 -13.49 -9.49
CA MET A 125 -0.92 -13.95 -8.88
C MET A 125 -0.82 -15.37 -8.30
N GLY A 126 0.31 -16.07 -8.51
CA GLY A 126 0.51 -17.45 -8.07
C GLY A 126 -0.17 -18.49 -8.95
N GLY A 127 -0.87 -18.08 -10.00
CA GLY A 127 -1.58 -18.90 -10.98
C GLY A 127 -2.48 -18.03 -11.83
N ARG A 128 -3.00 -18.60 -12.93
CA ARG A 128 -3.94 -17.88 -13.81
C ARG A 128 -5.24 -17.59 -13.08
N LYS A 129 -5.65 -16.33 -13.03
CA LYS A 129 -6.86 -15.82 -12.37
C LYS A 129 -7.67 -14.98 -13.34
N LYS A 130 -8.99 -15.07 -13.30
CA LYS A 130 -9.89 -14.14 -13.99
C LYS A 130 -10.02 -12.89 -13.13
N LEU A 131 -9.48 -11.78 -13.62
CA LEU A 131 -9.51 -10.50 -12.94
C LEU A 131 -10.79 -9.75 -13.28
N LYS A 132 -11.35 -9.03 -12.30
CA LYS A 132 -12.50 -8.12 -12.44
C LYS A 132 -12.09 -6.67 -12.35
N SER A 133 -11.26 -6.34 -11.39
CA SER A 133 -10.77 -4.98 -11.20
C SER A 133 -9.39 -4.97 -10.56
N LEU A 134 -8.70 -3.85 -10.73
CA LEU A 134 -7.48 -3.51 -10.03
C LEU A 134 -7.57 -2.06 -9.59
N SER A 135 -7.17 -1.77 -8.35
CA SER A 135 -7.06 -0.40 -7.86
C SER A 135 -5.87 -0.24 -6.94
N PHE A 136 -5.44 0.99 -6.71
CA PHE A 136 -4.43 1.37 -5.72
C PHE A 136 -4.64 2.83 -5.32
N GLY A 137 -4.26 3.19 -4.09
CA GLY A 137 -4.34 4.57 -3.65
C GLY A 137 -3.20 5.41 -4.19
N CYS A 138 -3.50 6.65 -4.49
CA CYS A 138 -2.54 7.66 -4.91
C CYS A 138 -2.69 8.91 -4.04
N LEU A 139 -1.59 9.38 -3.45
CA LEU A 139 -1.57 10.64 -2.71
C LEU A 139 -1.45 11.80 -3.69
N ASN A 140 -2.34 12.78 -3.53
CA ASN A 140 -2.21 14.09 -4.12
C ASN A 140 -2.00 15.10 -2.99
N ASP A 141 -0.87 15.78 -2.96
CA ASP A 141 -0.55 16.87 -2.03
C ASP A 141 0.19 17.96 -2.79
N PHE A 142 -0.59 18.94 -3.27
CA PHE A 142 -0.07 20.07 -4.06
C PHE A 142 1.06 20.80 -3.32
N GLY A 143 0.90 21.08 -2.03
CA GLY A 143 1.90 21.77 -1.22
C GLY A 143 3.23 21.02 -1.11
N MET A 144 3.20 19.70 -1.19
CA MET A 144 4.37 18.82 -1.10
C MET A 144 4.95 18.40 -2.45
N GLY A 145 4.32 18.78 -3.57
CA GLY A 145 4.70 18.38 -4.92
C GLY A 145 4.51 16.89 -5.18
N VAL A 146 3.50 16.30 -4.52
CA VAL A 146 3.10 14.90 -4.72
C VAL A 146 1.85 14.88 -5.58
N HIS A 147 1.89 14.15 -6.69
CA HIS A 147 0.86 14.22 -7.72
C HIS A 147 0.54 12.86 -8.31
N LYS A 148 -0.61 12.76 -8.98
CA LYS A 148 -0.93 11.59 -9.80
C LYS A 148 0.12 11.38 -10.90
N PRO A 149 0.33 10.14 -11.34
CA PRO A 149 1.06 9.90 -12.58
C PRO A 149 0.31 10.51 -13.77
N LYS A 150 1.02 10.90 -14.82
CA LYS A 150 0.36 11.39 -16.07
C LYS A 150 -0.39 10.30 -16.82
N SER A 151 0.02 9.05 -16.63
CA SER A 151 -0.72 7.89 -17.15
C SER A 151 -0.43 6.64 -16.33
N VAL A 152 -1.39 5.73 -16.38
CA VAL A 152 -1.31 4.38 -15.83
C VAL A 152 -1.70 3.39 -16.92
N GLU A 153 -0.89 2.37 -17.14
CA GLU A 153 -1.19 1.26 -18.04
C GLU A 153 -1.24 -0.04 -17.22
N ILE A 154 -2.23 -0.89 -17.49
CA ILE A 154 -2.35 -2.23 -16.92
C ILE A 154 -2.13 -3.24 -18.03
N LEU A 155 -1.16 -4.11 -17.83
CA LEU A 155 -0.78 -5.15 -18.76
C LEU A 155 -0.88 -6.52 -18.08
N LEU A 156 -1.25 -7.52 -18.85
CA LEU A 156 -1.37 -8.90 -18.40
C LEU A 156 -0.37 -9.80 -19.12
N SER A 157 0.01 -10.91 -18.48
CA SER A 157 0.86 -11.93 -19.07
C SER A 157 0.63 -13.29 -18.43
N ASP A 158 0.82 -14.37 -19.19
CA ASP A 158 0.83 -15.73 -18.64
C ASP A 158 2.23 -16.25 -18.33
N ASN A 159 3.28 -15.59 -18.84
CA ASN A 159 4.68 -16.08 -18.78
C ASN A 159 5.72 -15.06 -18.31
N ASP A 160 5.30 -13.84 -17.92
CA ASP A 160 6.17 -12.70 -17.54
C ASP A 160 7.14 -12.22 -18.66
N LEU A 161 6.94 -12.67 -19.89
CA LEU A 161 7.77 -12.30 -21.03
C LEU A 161 6.98 -11.47 -22.04
N SER A 162 5.84 -11.97 -22.47
CA SER A 162 4.95 -11.29 -23.42
C SER A 162 3.75 -10.71 -22.68
N TYR A 163 3.52 -9.41 -22.87
CA TYR A 163 2.47 -8.67 -22.21
C TYR A 163 1.49 -8.07 -23.21
N TRP A 164 0.20 -8.08 -22.88
CA TRP A 164 -0.83 -7.34 -23.62
C TRP A 164 -1.50 -6.32 -22.71
N LYS A 165 -1.80 -5.14 -23.25
CA LYS A 165 -2.44 -4.06 -22.51
C LYS A 165 -3.95 -4.28 -22.44
N VAL A 166 -4.52 -4.19 -21.23
CA VAL A 166 -5.96 -4.36 -20.99
C VAL A 166 -6.63 -3.07 -20.53
N ALA A 167 -5.89 -2.15 -19.93
CA ALA A 167 -6.43 -0.86 -19.54
C ALA A 167 -5.35 0.23 -19.61
N GLU A 168 -5.80 1.46 -19.87
CA GLU A 168 -4.97 2.67 -19.82
C GLU A 168 -5.81 3.84 -19.35
N LYS A 169 -5.24 4.69 -18.48
CA LYS A 169 -5.82 5.97 -18.10
C LYS A 169 -4.78 7.06 -18.19
N LYS A 170 -5.13 8.18 -18.83
CA LYS A 170 -4.31 9.38 -18.93
C LYS A 170 -5.00 10.51 -18.20
N TYR A 171 -4.22 11.35 -17.54
CA TYR A 171 -4.71 12.47 -16.76
C TYR A 171 -4.31 13.79 -17.42
N THR A 172 -5.19 14.76 -17.40
CA THR A 172 -4.93 16.13 -17.85
C THR A 172 -4.02 16.86 -16.85
N MET A 173 -3.42 17.97 -17.26
CA MET A 173 -2.58 18.79 -16.39
C MET A 173 -3.36 19.30 -15.17
N ASP A 174 -4.63 19.65 -15.33
CA ASP A 174 -5.49 20.11 -14.23
C ASP A 174 -5.80 18.99 -13.23
N GLU A 175 -6.00 17.75 -13.71
CA GLU A 175 -6.19 16.59 -12.83
C GLU A 175 -4.92 16.22 -12.07
N ILE A 176 -3.74 16.46 -12.66
CA ILE A 176 -2.46 16.15 -12.05
C ILE A 176 -2.06 17.23 -11.04
N PHE A 177 -2.08 18.50 -11.45
CA PHE A 177 -1.55 19.63 -10.68
C PHE A 177 -2.63 20.50 -10.02
N GLY A 178 -3.85 20.00 -9.88
CA GLY A 178 -4.90 20.68 -9.13
C GLY A 178 -4.51 20.92 -7.67
N GLU A 179 -4.96 22.04 -7.10
CA GLU A 179 -4.68 22.46 -5.72
C GLU A 179 -5.47 21.61 -4.70
N VAL A 180 -5.15 20.31 -4.62
CA VAL A 180 -5.82 19.37 -3.73
C VAL A 180 -4.86 18.72 -2.75
N ARG A 181 -5.41 18.21 -1.64
CA ARG A 181 -4.73 17.33 -0.70
C ARG A 181 -5.66 16.20 -0.34
N GLN A 182 -5.45 15.04 -0.98
CA GLN A 182 -6.32 13.88 -0.82
C GLN A 182 -5.59 12.58 -1.17
N VAL A 183 -6.15 11.46 -0.71
CA VAL A 183 -5.85 10.14 -1.23
C VAL A 183 -6.99 9.76 -2.16
N GLU A 184 -6.66 9.34 -3.38
CA GLU A 184 -7.61 8.94 -4.41
C GLU A 184 -7.31 7.52 -4.85
N ASP A 185 -8.35 6.69 -5.01
CA ASP A 185 -8.19 5.35 -5.58
C ASP A 185 -8.24 5.42 -7.11
N LEU A 186 -7.14 5.02 -7.75
CA LEU A 186 -7.06 4.85 -9.19
C LEU A 186 -7.52 3.44 -9.52
N SER A 187 -8.71 3.31 -10.12
CA SER A 187 -9.39 2.04 -10.38
C SER A 187 -9.49 1.74 -11.88
N PHE A 188 -9.37 0.45 -12.22
CA PHE A 188 -9.39 -0.09 -13.57
C PHE A 188 -10.27 -1.34 -13.60
N GLU A 189 -11.28 -1.33 -14.44
CA GLU A 189 -12.07 -2.52 -14.75
C GLU A 189 -11.26 -3.42 -15.68
N ILE A 190 -11.26 -4.73 -15.39
CA ILE A 190 -10.54 -5.75 -16.15
C ILE A 190 -11.50 -6.92 -16.35
N ASP A 191 -11.62 -7.41 -17.58
CA ASP A 191 -12.40 -8.62 -17.89
C ASP A 191 -11.53 -9.62 -18.63
N ASP A 192 -10.40 -10.00 -18.03
CA ASP A 192 -9.45 -10.92 -18.66
C ASP A 192 -8.76 -11.79 -17.59
N ALA A 193 -8.05 -12.83 -18.02
CA ALA A 193 -7.42 -13.77 -17.12
C ALA A 193 -5.92 -13.89 -17.40
N SER A 194 -5.12 -13.85 -16.34
CA SER A 194 -3.67 -14.01 -16.43
C SER A 194 -3.06 -14.49 -15.12
N ARG A 195 -1.78 -14.86 -15.17
CA ARG A 195 -0.97 -15.09 -13.98
C ARG A 195 -0.22 -13.84 -13.51
N TYR A 196 0.27 -13.03 -14.44
CA TYR A 196 1.06 -11.84 -14.11
C TYR A 196 0.29 -10.58 -14.49
N VAL A 197 0.34 -9.61 -13.60
CA VAL A 197 -0.22 -8.27 -13.78
C VAL A 197 0.90 -7.26 -13.68
N ARG A 198 1.06 -6.41 -14.69
CA ARG A 198 2.03 -5.33 -14.67
C ARG A 198 1.32 -3.98 -14.69
N ILE A 199 1.65 -3.14 -13.74
CA ILE A 199 1.22 -1.76 -13.64
C ILE A 199 2.39 -0.90 -14.12
N ILE A 200 2.17 -0.04 -15.11
CA ILE A 200 3.15 0.95 -15.54
C ILE A 200 2.63 2.34 -15.17
N LEU A 201 3.37 3.03 -14.31
CA LEU A 201 3.09 4.42 -13.94
C LEU A 201 4.08 5.32 -14.66
N ARG A 202 3.59 6.39 -15.29
CA ARG A 202 4.46 7.42 -15.88
C ARG A 202 4.36 8.70 -15.05
N GLY A 203 5.48 9.17 -14.52
CA GLY A 203 5.54 10.37 -13.73
C GLY A 203 5.03 11.61 -14.46
N ALA A 204 4.56 12.59 -13.71
CA ALA A 204 3.97 13.83 -14.23
C ALA A 204 4.98 14.81 -14.81
N GLY A 205 6.27 14.57 -14.63
CA GLY A 205 7.31 15.49 -15.06
C GLY A 205 7.58 16.57 -14.00
N LYS A 206 7.86 17.77 -14.46
CA LYS A 206 8.14 18.91 -13.58
C LYS A 206 6.88 19.68 -13.23
N CYS A 207 6.80 20.15 -11.99
CA CYS A 207 5.76 21.05 -11.54
C CYS A 207 5.72 22.31 -12.43
N PRO A 208 4.55 22.74 -12.92
CA PRO A 208 4.41 23.90 -13.81
C PRO A 208 4.80 25.21 -13.12
N ALA A 209 4.98 26.27 -13.90
CA ALA A 209 5.38 27.59 -13.40
C ALA A 209 4.40 28.20 -12.38
N THR A 210 3.13 27.81 -12.45
CA THR A 210 2.05 28.24 -11.53
C THR A 210 2.02 27.46 -10.21
N HIS A 211 2.82 26.40 -10.10
CA HIS A 211 2.86 25.57 -8.90
C HIS A 211 3.66 26.23 -7.77
N VAL A 212 3.36 25.90 -6.50
CA VAL A 212 4.13 26.38 -5.33
C VAL A 212 5.59 25.88 -5.31
N ARG A 213 5.91 24.88 -6.16
CA ARG A 213 7.25 24.29 -6.33
C ARG A 213 7.65 24.26 -7.83
N PRO A 214 7.71 25.41 -8.50
CA PRO A 214 7.90 25.45 -9.96
C PRO A 214 9.22 24.80 -10.36
N GLY A 215 9.20 23.99 -11.42
CA GLY A 215 10.37 23.33 -11.99
C GLY A 215 10.95 22.16 -11.18
N GLN A 216 10.44 21.87 -9.96
CA GLN A 216 10.82 20.68 -9.22
C GLN A 216 10.16 19.44 -9.84
N ASP A 217 10.79 18.28 -9.70
CA ASP A 217 10.22 17.03 -10.16
C ASP A 217 9.00 16.66 -9.30
N ALA A 218 7.89 16.38 -9.97
CA ALA A 218 6.68 15.89 -9.34
C ALA A 218 6.91 14.46 -8.81
N LYS A 219 6.47 14.21 -7.59
CA LYS A 219 6.60 12.91 -6.93
C LYS A 219 5.33 12.12 -7.13
N VAL A 220 5.45 10.80 -7.29
CA VAL A 220 4.33 9.86 -7.34
C VAL A 220 4.37 8.99 -6.10
N TYR A 221 3.27 8.96 -5.34
CA TYR A 221 3.13 8.16 -4.12
C TYR A 221 1.92 7.24 -4.28
N VAL A 222 2.16 5.93 -4.16
CA VAL A 222 1.10 4.91 -4.22
C VAL A 222 1.19 3.98 -3.01
N ASP A 223 0.04 3.45 -2.61
CA ASP A 223 -0.08 2.52 -1.49
C ASP A 223 -0.55 1.12 -1.96
N GLU A 224 -1.33 0.44 -1.15
CA GLU A 224 -1.80 -0.93 -1.32
C GLU A 224 -2.49 -1.15 -2.68
N ILE A 225 -2.02 -2.16 -3.41
CA ILE A 225 -2.68 -2.67 -4.61
C ILE A 225 -3.79 -3.62 -4.18
N MET A 226 -4.98 -3.39 -4.72
CA MET A 226 -6.15 -4.23 -4.53
C MET A 226 -6.55 -4.85 -5.86
N VAL A 227 -6.75 -6.16 -5.87
CA VAL A 227 -7.23 -6.89 -7.06
C VAL A 227 -8.44 -7.71 -6.67
N GLU A 228 -9.50 -7.59 -7.46
CA GLU A 228 -10.66 -8.46 -7.38
C GLU A 228 -10.59 -9.51 -8.49
N VAL A 229 -10.87 -10.76 -8.12
CA VAL A 229 -10.94 -11.88 -9.06
C VAL A 229 -12.33 -12.51 -9.04
N GLU A 230 -12.67 -13.19 -10.11
CA GLU A 230 -13.87 -14.01 -10.15
C GLU A 230 -13.72 -15.17 -9.15
N LYS A 231 -14.69 -15.30 -8.23
CA LYS A 231 -14.73 -16.42 -7.30
C LYS A 231 -15.13 -17.69 -8.05
N VAL A 232 -14.24 -18.67 -8.07
CA VAL A 232 -14.61 -20.01 -8.55
C VAL A 232 -15.49 -20.64 -7.49
N GLU A 233 -16.77 -20.81 -7.77
CA GLU A 233 -17.63 -21.60 -6.88
C GLU A 233 -17.10 -23.05 -6.86
N PRO A 234 -16.93 -23.65 -5.67
CA PRO A 234 -16.56 -25.06 -5.60
C PRO A 234 -17.64 -25.87 -6.32
N ARG A 235 -17.26 -26.64 -7.32
CA ARG A 235 -18.17 -27.60 -7.97
C ARG A 235 -18.73 -28.54 -6.87
N LYS A 236 -20.05 -28.52 -6.72
CA LYS A 236 -20.76 -29.41 -5.82
C LYS A 236 -20.59 -30.88 -6.22
#